data_f13379498444d937bf14b6deaeb258bf
#
_entry.id   f13379498444d937bf14b6deaeb258bf
#
_cell.length_a   1.000
_cell.length_b   1.000
_cell.length_c   1.000
_cell.angle_alpha   90.00
_cell.angle_beta   90.00
_cell.angle_gamma   90.00
#
_symmetry.space_group_name_H-M   'P 1'
#
loop_
_entity.id
_entity.type
_entity.pdbx_description
1 polymer ?
#
loop_
_entity_poly.entity_id
_entity_poly.type
_entity_poly.pdbx_seq_one_letter_code
_entity_poly.pdbx_strand_id
1 'polypeptide(L)'
;GAVDWDMRDFHGYSTPLGTTYNAYLVIDEKVTLFDTVKKPFKDALLRNIKSLIDPGKIDYLVVNHVEMDHSGALPEVLREIKPEKIFCSAMGKDALLEHYHREDWPYEVVKSGQTISLGKKTLQFLETRMLHWPDSMFSYLQEDRLLISSDGFGQHWATSERFDDEVNLDLLMHHAGK
;
A
#
# COMPACT_ATOMS: atom_id res chain seq x y z
N GLY A 1 1.89 -3.82 7.27
CA GLY A 1 1.89 -2.40 7.62
C GLY A 1 2.54 -2.09 8.95
N ALA A 2 2.37 -0.88 9.44
CA ALA A 2 2.88 -0.41 10.72
C ALA A 2 1.87 0.54 11.39
N VAL A 3 1.93 0.64 12.72
CA VAL A 3 1.08 1.53 13.53
C VAL A 3 1.95 2.66 14.08
N ASP A 4 1.51 3.88 13.90
CA ASP A 4 2.16 5.11 14.39
C ASP A 4 1.28 5.74 15.49
N TRP A 5 1.59 5.40 16.74
CA TRP A 5 0.89 5.87 17.91
C TRP A 5 1.19 7.34 18.25
N ASP A 6 2.29 7.87 17.71
CA ASP A 6 2.82 9.19 18.07
C ASP A 6 2.49 10.27 17.03
N MET A 7 1.92 9.91 15.89
CA MET A 7 1.46 10.85 14.89
C MET A 7 0.37 11.76 15.47
N ARG A 8 0.55 13.08 15.34
CA ARG A 8 -0.42 14.09 15.82
C ARG A 8 -0.87 15.06 14.74
N ASP A 9 -0.03 15.25 13.74
CA ASP A 9 -0.32 16.13 12.60
C ASP A 9 0.14 15.44 11.32
N PHE A 10 -0.75 15.39 10.32
CA PHE A 10 -0.48 14.82 9.01
C PHE A 10 -0.95 15.80 7.94
N HIS A 11 0.00 16.40 7.22
CA HIS A 11 -0.25 17.38 6.15
C HIS A 11 -1.30 18.46 6.50
N GLY A 12 -1.24 18.98 7.73
CA GLY A 12 -2.16 20.02 8.20
C GLY A 12 -3.45 19.50 8.83
N TYR A 13 -3.64 18.20 8.90
CA TYR A 13 -4.74 17.58 9.64
C TYR A 13 -4.28 17.12 11.01
N SER A 14 -5.10 17.42 12.03
CA SER A 14 -4.89 16.88 13.37
C SER A 14 -5.25 15.39 13.40
N THR A 15 -4.34 14.55 13.90
CA THR A 15 -4.50 13.09 14.00
C THR A 15 -4.37 12.65 15.46
N PRO A 16 -5.34 13.02 16.32
CA PRO A 16 -5.24 12.81 17.78
C PRO A 16 -5.15 11.33 18.16
N LEU A 17 -5.61 10.45 17.32
CA LEU A 17 -5.58 8.99 17.52
C LEU A 17 -4.41 8.31 16.82
N GLY A 18 -3.42 9.06 16.32
CA GLY A 18 -2.34 8.49 15.54
C GLY A 18 -2.77 8.05 14.14
N THR A 19 -2.03 7.13 13.54
CA THR A 19 -2.34 6.61 12.19
C THR A 19 -1.79 5.20 12.00
N THR A 20 -2.16 4.57 10.89
CA THR A 20 -1.59 3.31 10.41
C THR A 20 -1.05 3.49 8.99
N TYR A 21 0.02 2.79 8.68
CA TYR A 21 0.56 2.68 7.32
C TYR A 21 0.28 1.27 6.83
N ASN A 22 -0.59 1.13 5.84
CA ASN A 22 -1.12 -0.14 5.40
C ASN A 22 -0.34 -0.69 4.21
N ALA A 23 0.22 -1.87 4.37
CA ALA A 23 0.83 -2.65 3.31
C ALA A 23 0.36 -4.09 3.44
N TYR A 24 0.11 -4.75 2.31
CA TYR A 24 -0.46 -6.09 2.28
C TYR A 24 0.44 -7.04 1.50
N LEU A 25 0.49 -8.30 1.92
CA LEU A 25 1.23 -9.36 1.25
C LEU A 25 0.26 -10.45 0.82
N VAL A 26 0.19 -10.70 -0.47
CA VAL A 26 -0.57 -11.82 -1.06
C VAL A 26 0.40 -12.90 -1.46
N ILE A 27 0.21 -14.09 -0.89
CA ILE A 27 1.03 -15.28 -1.16
C ILE A 27 0.25 -16.19 -2.11
N ASP A 28 0.72 -16.28 -3.34
CA ASP A 28 0.24 -17.18 -4.38
C ASP A 28 1.46 -17.68 -5.19
N GLU A 29 1.30 -18.21 -6.39
CA GLU A 29 2.43 -18.60 -7.25
C GLU A 29 3.34 -17.40 -7.56
N LYS A 30 2.76 -16.20 -7.72
CA LYS A 30 3.45 -14.91 -7.71
C LYS A 30 3.16 -14.17 -6.41
N VAL A 31 4.16 -14.08 -5.56
CA VAL A 31 4.06 -13.36 -4.30
C VAL A 31 4.07 -11.86 -4.56
N THR A 32 3.05 -11.16 -4.07
CA THR A 32 2.84 -9.75 -4.37
C THR A 32 2.74 -8.91 -3.10
N LEU A 33 3.58 -7.89 -2.99
CA LEU A 33 3.48 -6.85 -1.96
C LEU A 33 2.70 -5.66 -2.52
N PHE A 34 1.76 -5.13 -1.72
CA PHE A 34 0.98 -3.93 -2.04
C PHE A 34 1.38 -2.81 -1.11
N ASP A 35 1.84 -1.72 -1.68
CA ASP A 35 2.36 -0.53 -1.01
C ASP A 35 3.49 -0.82 -0.01
N THR A 36 4.04 0.23 0.57
CA THR A 36 5.00 0.15 1.67
C THR A 36 4.50 0.98 2.86
N VAL A 37 5.39 1.58 3.59
CA VAL A 37 5.09 2.41 4.77
C VAL A 37 5.95 3.66 4.75
N LYS A 38 5.65 4.60 5.62
CA LYS A 38 6.53 5.75 5.88
C LYS A 38 7.93 5.28 6.26
N LYS A 39 8.96 5.95 5.76
CA LYS A 39 10.37 5.57 5.89
C LYS A 39 10.83 5.16 7.30
N PRO A 40 10.45 5.85 8.40
CA PRO A 40 10.84 5.44 9.76
C PRO A 40 10.34 4.05 10.17
N PHE A 41 9.30 3.54 9.50
CA PHE A 41 8.67 2.26 9.82
C PHE A 41 9.12 1.10 8.90
N LYS A 42 10.11 1.34 8.02
CA LYS A 42 10.64 0.33 7.09
C LYS A 42 11.07 -0.97 7.79
N ASP A 43 11.73 -0.86 8.95
CA ASP A 43 12.21 -2.03 9.69
C ASP A 43 11.06 -2.84 10.29
N ALA A 44 9.96 -2.19 10.68
CA ALA A 44 8.74 -2.86 11.12
C ALA A 44 8.11 -3.65 9.97
N LEU A 45 7.96 -3.03 8.79
CA LEU A 45 7.45 -3.70 7.60
C LEU A 45 8.31 -4.91 7.21
N LEU A 46 9.63 -4.74 7.14
CA LEU A 46 10.54 -5.81 6.75
C LEU A 46 10.57 -6.96 7.78
N ARG A 47 10.49 -6.66 9.08
CA ARG A 47 10.33 -7.70 10.12
C ARG A 47 9.03 -8.48 9.93
N ASN A 48 7.93 -7.79 9.67
CA ASN A 48 6.63 -8.43 9.45
C ASN A 48 6.64 -9.32 8.20
N ILE A 49 7.25 -8.86 7.10
CA ILE A 49 7.45 -9.69 5.91
C ILE A 49 8.30 -10.93 6.24
N LYS A 50 9.46 -10.73 6.88
CA LYS A 50 10.39 -11.82 7.24
C LYS A 50 9.78 -12.86 8.18
N SER A 51 8.76 -12.50 8.96
CA SER A 51 8.02 -13.46 9.79
C SER A 51 7.09 -14.38 9.00
N LEU A 52 6.75 -14.02 7.77
CA LEU A 52 5.84 -14.75 6.89
C LEU A 52 6.58 -15.48 5.76
N ILE A 53 7.58 -14.80 5.16
CA ILE A 53 8.28 -15.29 3.98
C ILE A 53 9.65 -14.60 3.87
N ASP A 54 10.59 -15.25 3.17
CA ASP A 54 11.83 -14.60 2.73
C ASP A 54 11.48 -13.43 1.77
N PRO A 55 11.90 -12.20 2.06
CA PRO A 55 11.64 -11.05 1.19
C PRO A 55 12.07 -11.26 -0.26
N GLY A 56 13.17 -11.99 -0.50
CA GLY A 56 13.64 -12.30 -1.84
C GLY A 56 12.71 -13.21 -2.67
N LYS A 57 11.62 -13.71 -2.08
CA LYS A 57 10.57 -14.46 -2.79
C LYS A 57 9.41 -13.59 -3.24
N ILE A 58 9.45 -12.28 -3.02
CA ILE A 58 8.42 -11.36 -3.49
C ILE A 58 8.68 -11.05 -4.95
N ASP A 59 7.81 -11.54 -5.83
CA ASP A 59 7.92 -11.39 -7.27
C ASP A 59 7.48 -10.01 -7.75
N TYR A 60 6.41 -9.47 -7.16
CA TYR A 60 5.79 -8.22 -7.60
C TYR A 60 5.60 -7.23 -6.46
N LEU A 61 5.72 -5.97 -6.79
CA LEU A 61 5.28 -4.87 -5.97
C LEU A 61 4.20 -4.09 -6.72
N VAL A 62 3.11 -3.76 -6.03
CA VAL A 62 2.09 -2.82 -6.52
C VAL A 62 2.18 -1.55 -5.71
N VAL A 63 2.31 -0.40 -6.36
CA VAL A 63 2.24 0.92 -5.75
C VAL A 63 0.89 1.53 -6.12
N ASN A 64 -0.07 1.46 -5.20
CA ASN A 64 -1.39 2.03 -5.38
C ASN A 64 -1.37 3.55 -5.24
N HIS A 65 -0.46 4.08 -4.38
CA HIS A 65 -0.34 5.50 -4.11
C HIS A 65 1.12 5.88 -3.78
N VAL A 66 1.55 7.06 -4.26
CA VAL A 66 2.96 7.48 -4.17
C VAL A 66 3.24 8.37 -2.96
N GLU A 67 2.23 8.80 -2.22
CA GLU A 67 2.45 9.59 -1.00
C GLU A 67 3.42 8.89 -0.04
N MET A 68 4.18 9.68 0.74
CA MET A 68 5.34 9.18 1.50
C MET A 68 4.99 8.19 2.61
N ASP A 69 3.76 8.14 3.04
CA ASP A 69 3.29 7.14 4.00
C ASP A 69 3.00 5.78 3.36
N HIS A 70 2.85 5.74 2.03
CA HIS A 70 2.75 4.52 1.23
C HIS A 70 4.06 4.15 0.53
N SER A 71 4.85 5.14 0.13
CA SER A 71 6.05 4.93 -0.69
C SER A 71 7.38 5.23 0.00
N GLY A 72 7.35 5.86 1.19
CA GLY A 72 8.55 6.36 1.85
C GLY A 72 9.63 5.31 2.15
N ALA A 73 9.24 4.06 2.36
CA ALA A 73 10.17 2.95 2.56
C ALA A 73 10.56 2.24 1.25
N LEU A 74 10.04 2.67 0.12
CA LEU A 74 10.17 1.99 -1.17
C LEU A 74 11.62 1.70 -1.57
N PRO A 75 12.58 2.66 -1.51
CA PRO A 75 13.96 2.40 -1.91
C PRO A 75 14.65 1.31 -1.09
N GLU A 76 14.37 1.27 0.22
CA GLU A 76 14.93 0.28 1.12
C GLU A 76 14.28 -1.09 0.93
N VAL A 77 12.97 -1.12 0.76
CA VAL A 77 12.21 -2.35 0.52
C VAL A 77 12.63 -2.99 -0.80
N LEU A 78 12.76 -2.22 -1.88
CA LEU A 78 13.19 -2.71 -3.19
C LEU A 78 14.59 -3.34 -3.18
N ARG A 79 15.51 -2.85 -2.34
CA ARG A 79 16.83 -3.47 -2.17
C ARG A 79 16.76 -4.88 -1.57
N GLU A 80 15.78 -5.12 -0.71
CA GLU A 80 15.57 -6.42 -0.04
C GLU A 80 14.79 -7.40 -0.93
N ILE A 81 13.69 -6.93 -1.56
CA ILE A 81 12.77 -7.81 -2.29
C ILE A 81 13.21 -8.04 -3.75
N LYS A 82 13.79 -7.05 -4.43
CA LYS A 82 14.23 -7.09 -5.83
C LYS A 82 13.15 -7.67 -6.76
N PRO A 83 11.96 -7.07 -6.81
CA PRO A 83 10.83 -7.64 -7.52
C PRO A 83 11.08 -7.69 -9.04
N GLU A 84 10.45 -8.64 -9.73
CA GLU A 84 10.46 -8.72 -11.19
C GLU A 84 9.78 -7.49 -11.84
N LYS A 85 8.71 -6.97 -11.18
CA LYS A 85 7.92 -5.84 -11.67
C LYS A 85 7.39 -4.97 -10.54
N ILE A 86 7.28 -3.68 -10.84
CA ILE A 86 6.61 -2.68 -10.01
C ILE A 86 5.39 -2.18 -10.79
N PHE A 87 4.20 -2.62 -10.41
CA PHE A 87 2.95 -2.16 -11.02
C PHE A 87 2.51 -0.83 -10.42
N CYS A 88 2.19 0.13 -11.26
CA CYS A 88 1.67 1.44 -10.86
C CYS A 88 0.84 2.06 -11.99
N SER A 89 0.06 3.10 -11.68
CA SER A 89 -0.60 3.90 -12.72
C SER A 89 0.43 4.70 -13.53
N ALA A 90 0.03 5.26 -14.67
CA ALA A 90 0.91 6.13 -15.45
C ALA A 90 1.37 7.36 -14.63
N MET A 91 0.43 8.00 -13.93
CA MET A 91 0.75 9.13 -13.04
C MET A 91 1.61 8.70 -11.85
N GLY A 92 1.40 7.48 -11.34
CA GLY A 92 2.22 6.89 -10.29
C GLY A 92 3.66 6.69 -10.73
N LYS A 93 3.88 6.19 -11.96
CA LYS A 93 5.23 6.09 -12.52
C LYS A 93 5.92 7.45 -12.62
N ASP A 94 5.22 8.45 -13.16
CA ASP A 94 5.78 9.80 -13.31
C ASP A 94 6.15 10.39 -11.95
N ALA A 95 5.26 10.28 -10.95
CA ALA A 95 5.52 10.74 -9.59
C ALA A 95 6.69 9.99 -8.92
N LEU A 96 6.79 8.66 -9.10
CA LEU A 96 7.92 7.87 -8.59
C LEU A 96 9.25 8.28 -9.23
N LEU A 97 9.25 8.56 -10.53
CA LEU A 97 10.45 9.04 -11.24
C LEU A 97 10.87 10.42 -10.74
N GLU A 98 9.93 11.36 -10.58
CA GLU A 98 10.23 12.70 -10.05
C GLU A 98 10.73 12.64 -8.60
N HIS A 99 10.17 11.74 -7.79
CA HIS A 99 10.49 11.65 -6.38
C HIS A 99 11.81 10.92 -6.09
N TYR A 100 12.04 9.80 -6.76
CA TYR A 100 13.18 8.92 -6.49
C TYR A 100 14.30 8.97 -7.51
N HIS A 101 14.08 9.56 -8.69
CA HIS A 101 15.04 9.64 -9.80
C HIS A 101 15.64 8.27 -10.19
N ARG A 102 14.79 7.22 -10.20
CA ARG A 102 15.18 5.83 -10.42
C ARG A 102 14.52 5.26 -11.67
N GLU A 103 15.14 5.54 -12.84
CA GLU A 103 14.71 5.00 -14.14
C GLU A 103 14.99 3.49 -14.28
N ASP A 104 15.90 2.97 -13.46
CA ASP A 104 16.34 1.58 -13.46
C ASP A 104 15.36 0.61 -12.74
N TRP A 105 14.33 1.11 -12.09
CA TRP A 105 13.33 0.26 -11.46
C TRP A 105 12.42 -0.41 -12.49
N PRO A 106 12.01 -1.68 -12.28
CA PRO A 106 11.26 -2.47 -13.27
C PRO A 106 9.77 -2.08 -13.32
N TYR A 107 9.47 -0.84 -13.72
CA TYR A 107 8.12 -0.30 -13.80
C TYR A 107 7.28 -1.02 -14.87
N GLU A 108 6.08 -1.39 -14.50
CA GLU A 108 5.02 -1.87 -15.39
C GLU A 108 3.78 -1.00 -15.20
N VAL A 109 3.49 -0.14 -16.19
CA VAL A 109 2.34 0.75 -16.14
C VAL A 109 1.07 -0.02 -16.43
N VAL A 110 0.08 0.09 -15.55
CA VAL A 110 -1.22 -0.56 -15.68
C VAL A 110 -2.35 0.44 -15.91
N LYS A 111 -3.48 -0.05 -16.40
CA LYS A 111 -4.69 0.75 -16.68
C LYS A 111 -5.90 0.13 -15.99
N SER A 112 -6.93 0.96 -15.77
CA SER A 112 -8.22 0.48 -15.25
C SER A 112 -8.77 -0.68 -16.07
N GLY A 113 -9.18 -1.74 -15.38
CA GLY A 113 -9.71 -2.96 -15.96
C GLY A 113 -8.64 -3.97 -16.39
N GLN A 114 -7.37 -3.60 -16.44
CA GLN A 114 -6.29 -4.55 -16.72
C GLN A 114 -6.18 -5.57 -15.59
N THR A 115 -5.94 -6.83 -15.96
CA THR A 115 -5.76 -7.95 -15.02
C THR A 115 -4.42 -8.63 -15.23
N ILE A 116 -3.89 -9.19 -14.14
CA ILE A 116 -2.75 -10.12 -14.17
C ILE A 116 -3.08 -11.36 -13.35
N SER A 117 -2.52 -12.50 -13.72
CA SER A 117 -2.58 -13.71 -12.91
C SER A 117 -1.47 -13.73 -11.88
N LEU A 118 -1.80 -14.07 -10.64
CA LEU A 118 -0.84 -14.38 -9.58
C LEU A 118 -0.67 -15.89 -9.38
N GLY A 119 -1.36 -16.70 -10.17
CA GLY A 119 -1.47 -18.15 -10.08
C GLY A 119 -2.94 -18.54 -9.93
N LYS A 120 -3.38 -18.79 -8.71
CA LYS A 120 -4.80 -19.09 -8.39
C LYS A 120 -5.66 -17.84 -8.29
N LYS A 121 -5.06 -16.67 -8.14
CA LYS A 121 -5.74 -15.39 -7.97
C LYS A 121 -5.50 -14.49 -9.17
N THR A 122 -6.53 -13.72 -9.50
CA THR A 122 -6.50 -12.68 -10.53
C THR A 122 -6.51 -11.31 -9.87
N LEU A 123 -5.49 -10.54 -10.13
CA LEU A 123 -5.40 -9.15 -9.68
C LEU A 123 -5.90 -8.21 -10.78
N GLN A 124 -6.88 -7.38 -10.48
CA GLN A 124 -7.39 -6.32 -11.35
C GLN A 124 -7.01 -4.95 -10.82
N PHE A 125 -6.60 -4.05 -11.72
CA PHE A 125 -6.24 -2.67 -11.38
C PHE A 125 -7.38 -1.72 -11.74
N LEU A 126 -7.58 -0.69 -10.90
CA LEU A 126 -8.61 0.32 -11.04
C LEU A 126 -8.00 1.69 -10.73
N GLU A 127 -7.77 2.52 -11.75
CA GLU A 127 -7.31 3.90 -11.52
C GLU A 127 -8.45 4.70 -10.86
N THR A 128 -8.14 5.30 -9.71
CA THR A 128 -9.08 6.12 -8.92
C THR A 128 -8.56 7.55 -8.82
N ARG A 129 -8.22 8.12 -9.98
CA ARG A 129 -7.59 9.45 -10.09
C ARG A 129 -8.32 10.48 -9.26
N MET A 130 -7.55 11.29 -8.51
CA MET A 130 -8.02 12.31 -7.59
C MET A 130 -8.81 11.78 -6.37
N LEU A 131 -8.68 10.50 -6.08
CA LEU A 131 -9.15 9.91 -4.84
C LEU A 131 -7.93 9.31 -4.07
N HIS A 132 -7.09 10.18 -3.39
CA HIS A 132 -7.25 11.66 -3.40
C HIS A 132 -6.19 12.38 -4.27
N TRP A 133 -5.20 11.67 -4.80
CA TRP A 133 -4.15 12.20 -5.69
C TRP A 133 -4.32 11.67 -7.13
N PRO A 134 -3.64 12.32 -8.12
CA PRO A 134 -3.75 11.93 -9.54
C PRO A 134 -3.27 10.50 -9.83
N ASP A 135 -2.33 9.98 -9.04
CA ASP A 135 -1.69 8.68 -9.20
C ASP A 135 -2.50 7.52 -8.59
N SER A 136 -3.47 7.84 -7.71
CA SER A 136 -4.20 6.85 -6.92
C SER A 136 -4.85 5.77 -7.76
N MET A 137 -4.73 4.52 -7.30
CA MET A 137 -5.43 3.37 -7.87
C MET A 137 -5.80 2.37 -6.77
N PHE A 138 -6.75 1.51 -7.08
CA PHE A 138 -7.14 0.37 -6.26
C PHE A 138 -6.67 -0.93 -6.91
N SER A 139 -6.46 -1.93 -6.10
CA SER A 139 -6.13 -3.30 -6.48
C SER A 139 -7.21 -4.25 -6.00
N TYR A 140 -7.77 -5.07 -6.90
CA TYR A 140 -8.86 -5.98 -6.57
C TYR A 140 -8.50 -7.43 -6.87
N LEU A 141 -8.54 -8.27 -5.85
CA LEU A 141 -8.38 -9.73 -5.96
C LEU A 141 -9.74 -10.37 -6.19
N GLN A 142 -9.98 -10.86 -7.41
CA GLN A 142 -11.30 -11.27 -7.87
C GLN A 142 -11.84 -12.47 -7.11
N GLU A 143 -11.03 -13.50 -6.91
CA GLU A 143 -11.42 -14.75 -6.26
C GLU A 143 -11.72 -14.55 -4.77
N ASP A 144 -10.96 -13.69 -4.10
CA ASP A 144 -11.14 -13.36 -2.69
C ASP A 144 -12.22 -12.28 -2.47
N ARG A 145 -12.64 -11.59 -3.53
CA ARG A 145 -13.50 -10.39 -3.48
C ARG A 145 -12.91 -9.31 -2.56
N LEU A 146 -11.59 -9.20 -2.57
CA LEU A 146 -10.84 -8.30 -1.70
C LEU A 146 -10.39 -7.06 -2.46
N LEU A 147 -10.81 -5.90 -1.99
CA LEU A 147 -10.36 -4.60 -2.49
C LEU A 147 -9.25 -4.04 -1.58
N ILE A 148 -8.09 -3.77 -2.16
CA ILE A 148 -7.01 -3.03 -1.53
C ILE A 148 -7.13 -1.59 -2.03
N SER A 149 -7.68 -0.73 -1.20
CA SER A 149 -8.15 0.60 -1.59
C SER A 149 -7.18 1.73 -1.25
N SER A 150 -5.99 1.41 -0.73
CA SER A 150 -5.05 2.44 -0.27
C SER A 150 -5.75 3.45 0.67
N ASP A 151 -5.75 4.74 0.35
CA ASP A 151 -6.41 5.79 1.15
C ASP A 151 -7.92 5.84 0.98
N GLY A 152 -8.47 5.20 -0.06
CA GLY A 152 -9.92 5.10 -0.21
C GLY A 152 -10.54 4.44 1.01
N PHE A 153 -11.50 5.13 1.65
CA PHE A 153 -12.15 4.70 2.90
C PHE A 153 -11.23 4.71 4.13
N GLY A 154 -10.00 5.21 4.01
CA GLY A 154 -9.01 5.26 5.09
C GLY A 154 -9.34 6.27 6.17
N GLN A 155 -8.79 6.06 7.36
CA GLN A 155 -8.90 6.95 8.50
C GLN A 155 -7.56 7.01 9.24
N HIS A 156 -7.23 8.18 9.80
CA HIS A 156 -6.09 8.32 10.69
C HIS A 156 -6.45 7.80 12.10
N TRP A 157 -6.18 6.51 12.30
CA TRP A 157 -6.43 5.85 13.57
C TRP A 157 -5.37 4.77 13.83
N ALA A 158 -4.60 4.97 14.88
CA ALA A 158 -3.69 3.95 15.38
C ALA A 158 -4.47 2.96 16.25
N THR A 159 -4.42 1.67 15.87
CA THR A 159 -5.05 0.60 16.63
C THR A 159 -4.25 -0.70 16.50
N SER A 160 -4.33 -1.58 17.49
CA SER A 160 -3.78 -2.94 17.42
C SER A 160 -4.72 -3.92 16.71
N GLU A 161 -6.01 -3.61 16.70
CA GLU A 161 -7.05 -4.37 16.04
C GLU A 161 -6.91 -4.25 14.52
N ARG A 162 -7.32 -5.27 13.79
CA ARG A 162 -7.14 -5.37 12.35
C ARG A 162 -8.44 -5.38 11.58
N PHE A 163 -9.54 -5.68 12.25
CA PHE A 163 -10.86 -5.81 11.64
C PHE A 163 -11.83 -4.87 12.32
N ASP A 164 -12.85 -4.45 11.59
CA ASP A 164 -13.87 -3.51 12.04
C ASP A 164 -14.77 -4.06 13.17
N ASP A 165 -14.92 -5.38 13.22
CA ASP A 165 -15.65 -6.06 14.31
C ASP A 165 -14.84 -6.19 15.62
N GLU A 166 -13.56 -5.87 15.60
CA GLU A 166 -12.68 -5.85 16.77
C GLU A 166 -12.63 -4.48 17.45
N VAL A 167 -13.15 -3.42 16.81
CA VAL A 167 -13.06 -2.03 17.28
C VAL A 167 -14.44 -1.50 17.72
N ASN A 168 -14.43 -0.37 18.44
CA ASN A 168 -15.67 0.34 18.75
C ASN A 168 -16.26 0.95 17.47
N LEU A 169 -17.38 0.39 17.00
CA LEU A 169 -18.03 0.78 15.76
C LEU A 169 -18.51 2.25 15.78
N ASP A 170 -19.02 2.72 16.92
CA ASP A 170 -19.49 4.13 17.04
C ASP A 170 -18.33 5.11 16.88
N LEU A 171 -17.15 4.77 17.42
CA LEU A 171 -15.94 5.55 17.26
C LEU A 171 -15.44 5.50 15.82
N LEU A 172 -15.47 4.33 15.18
CA LEU A 172 -15.12 4.15 13.78
C LEU A 172 -16.01 5.03 12.88
N MET A 173 -17.34 4.95 13.06
CA MET A 173 -18.31 5.73 12.28
C MET A 173 -18.19 7.25 12.53
N HIS A 174 -17.87 7.66 13.77
CA HIS A 174 -17.63 9.06 14.08
C HIS A 174 -16.40 9.62 13.33
N HIS A 175 -15.34 8.85 13.19
CA HIS A 175 -14.15 9.25 12.44
C HIS A 175 -14.37 9.17 10.93
N ALA A 176 -15.12 8.21 10.42
CA ALA A 176 -15.46 8.09 9.01
C ALA A 176 -16.34 9.25 8.49
N GLY A 177 -17.05 9.95 9.39
CA GLY A 177 -17.92 11.08 9.03
C GLY A 177 -17.22 12.45 9.04
N LYS A 178 -15.91 12.50 9.30
CA LYS A 178 -15.11 13.75 9.31
C LYS A 178 -14.37 13.93 8.01
#